data_310376245358fae34ed69c9e660bb1ed
#
_entry.id   310376245358fae34ed69c9e660bb1ed
#
_cell.length_a   1.000
_cell.length_b   1.000
_cell.length_c   1.000
_cell.angle_alpha   90.00
_cell.angle_beta   90.00
_cell.angle_gamma   90.00
#
_symmetry.space_group_name_H-M   'P 1'
#
loop_
_entity.id
_entity.type
_entity.pdbx_description
1 polymer ?
#
loop_
_entity_poly.entity_id
_entity_poly.type
_entity_poly.pdbx_seq_one_letter_code
_entity_poly.pdbx_strand_id
1 'polypeptide(L)'
;RPLVGNKLYRKQFIIDAGLGIAGCDSEAIYSAIGAAAAEKIAYISNLTFSRNVVPEGEAEKLPDVLKIVDCVTEHVKGMADRTDLWNAVMYFAIRQYVDNYEKYCRELDSAERIEFYEKAHSVFNSEIFDGLTEKGLNDDKLFRKYSIIKKHDSSELKKLKTRRIIVSLTSYPARIAGIAQMLESIYSQTRKADKIVLWLAEEQFPNKDDDLPDDLRKLQFEDKLDVRWCDDLKPHKKYFYALQEFTDDVVVTIDDDLQYPPYMLENLYMSYLQYPEAVSAVRTHWMVISDKGQLIPYRYWMKETDACLYRPKMQLFATGGAGTLYPPGIYDDKWFDKAKMVDMCLWADDIWLKLIEIMSGVPVVAAMPC
;
A
#
# COMPACT_ATOMS: atom_id res chain seq x y z
N ARG A 1 -12.16 11.17 -17.11
CA ARG A 1 -11.71 12.51 -17.57
C ARG A 1 -12.92 13.41 -17.71
N PRO A 2 -12.94 14.59 -17.10
CA PRO A 2 -13.99 15.56 -17.38
C PRO A 2 -13.74 16.17 -18.78
N LEU A 3 -14.54 15.78 -19.76
CA LEU A 3 -14.48 16.30 -21.10
C LEU A 3 -15.56 17.39 -21.26
N VAL A 4 -15.20 18.60 -21.67
CA VAL A 4 -16.15 19.68 -21.96
C VAL A 4 -17.13 19.25 -23.03
N GLY A 5 -16.68 18.48 -24.04
CA GLY A 5 -17.51 17.94 -25.10
C GLY A 5 -18.68 17.06 -24.64
N ASN A 6 -18.65 16.54 -23.40
CA ASN A 6 -19.73 15.73 -22.84
C ASN A 6 -20.71 16.54 -21.98
N LYS A 7 -20.62 17.87 -21.96
CA LYS A 7 -21.42 18.74 -21.11
C LYS A 7 -22.05 19.86 -21.93
N LEU A 8 -23.32 20.13 -21.64
CA LEU A 8 -24.05 21.27 -22.20
C LEU A 8 -24.22 22.32 -21.10
N TYR A 9 -23.76 23.54 -21.36
CA TYR A 9 -23.89 24.66 -20.46
C TYR A 9 -24.87 25.69 -21.04
N ARG A 10 -25.67 26.30 -20.17
CA ARG A 10 -26.45 27.51 -20.57
C ARG A 10 -25.48 28.67 -20.81
N LYS A 11 -25.66 29.44 -21.87
CA LYS A 11 -24.80 30.59 -22.20
C LYS A 11 -24.61 31.55 -21.01
N GLN A 12 -25.69 31.86 -20.28
CA GLN A 12 -25.61 32.72 -19.11
C GLN A 12 -24.78 32.11 -17.99
N PHE A 13 -24.91 30.79 -17.76
CA PHE A 13 -24.08 30.08 -16.78
C PHE A 13 -22.58 30.17 -17.09
N ILE A 14 -22.21 30.06 -18.37
CA ILE A 14 -20.79 30.20 -18.79
C ILE A 14 -20.28 31.62 -18.47
N ILE A 15 -21.12 32.65 -18.70
CA ILE A 15 -20.77 34.04 -18.40
C ILE A 15 -20.66 34.25 -16.89
N ASP A 16 -21.66 33.82 -16.13
CA ASP A 16 -21.74 34.02 -14.67
C ASP A 16 -20.63 33.24 -13.92
N ALA A 17 -20.23 32.08 -14.43
CA ALA A 17 -19.14 31.28 -13.89
C ALA A 17 -17.75 31.75 -14.36
N GLY A 18 -17.67 32.80 -15.18
CA GLY A 18 -16.39 33.31 -15.67
C GLY A 18 -15.63 32.37 -16.62
N LEU A 19 -16.29 31.34 -17.16
CA LEU A 19 -15.69 30.32 -18.02
C LEU A 19 -15.24 30.84 -19.41
N GLY A 20 -15.53 32.07 -19.74
CA GLY A 20 -15.17 32.73 -21.01
C GLY A 20 -13.91 33.60 -20.90
N ILE A 21 -13.19 33.61 -19.79
CA ILE A 21 -12.05 34.51 -19.59
C ILE A 21 -10.78 33.90 -20.20
N ALA A 22 -10.10 34.71 -21.00
CA ALA A 22 -8.89 34.33 -21.70
C ALA A 22 -7.80 33.80 -20.77
N GLY A 23 -7.17 32.69 -21.17
CA GLY A 23 -6.01 32.09 -20.49
C GLY A 23 -6.20 30.67 -19.96
N CYS A 24 -7.40 30.14 -20.03
CA CYS A 24 -7.69 28.74 -19.63
C CYS A 24 -8.00 27.91 -20.88
N ASP A 25 -6.98 27.48 -21.60
CA ASP A 25 -7.17 26.70 -22.82
C ASP A 25 -7.40 25.19 -22.58
N SER A 26 -7.49 24.78 -21.32
CA SER A 26 -7.65 23.38 -20.96
C SER A 26 -9.11 22.99 -20.73
N GLU A 27 -9.54 21.95 -21.43
CA GLU A 27 -10.86 21.32 -21.30
C GLU A 27 -11.16 20.87 -19.84
N ALA A 28 -10.12 20.49 -19.10
CA ALA A 28 -10.22 20.07 -17.71
C ALA A 28 -10.60 21.23 -16.78
N ILE A 29 -10.06 22.43 -17.03
CA ILE A 29 -10.37 23.65 -16.25
C ILE A 29 -11.83 24.03 -16.43
N TYR A 30 -12.31 24.10 -17.68
CA TYR A 30 -13.72 24.39 -17.95
C TYR A 30 -14.66 23.41 -17.26
N SER A 31 -14.32 22.12 -17.30
CA SER A 31 -15.12 21.08 -16.67
C SER A 31 -15.16 21.18 -15.15
N ALA A 32 -14.01 21.47 -14.52
CA ALA A 32 -13.90 21.57 -13.07
C ALA A 32 -14.60 22.82 -12.54
N ILE A 33 -14.35 23.99 -13.14
CA ILE A 33 -14.99 25.25 -12.75
C ILE A 33 -16.50 25.18 -13.01
N GLY A 34 -16.93 24.65 -14.18
CA GLY A 34 -18.34 24.48 -14.49
C GLY A 34 -19.06 23.54 -13.54
N ALA A 35 -18.41 22.45 -13.09
CA ALA A 35 -18.99 21.57 -12.08
C ALA A 35 -19.06 22.24 -10.70
N ALA A 36 -18.05 23.04 -10.35
CA ALA A 36 -18.01 23.79 -9.09
C ALA A 36 -19.08 24.91 -9.01
N ALA A 37 -19.34 25.60 -10.12
CA ALA A 37 -20.28 26.67 -10.16
C ALA A 37 -21.77 26.22 -10.32
N ALA A 38 -22.00 24.94 -10.67
CA ALA A 38 -23.36 24.44 -10.93
C ALA A 38 -24.12 24.13 -9.64
N GLU A 39 -25.30 24.65 -9.47
CA GLU A 39 -26.21 24.26 -8.37
C GLU A 39 -26.77 22.86 -8.54
N LYS A 40 -26.93 22.38 -9.77
CA LYS A 40 -27.41 21.05 -10.12
C LYS A 40 -26.69 20.53 -11.35
N ILE A 41 -26.21 19.27 -11.29
CA ILE A 41 -25.64 18.57 -12.43
C ILE A 41 -26.61 17.47 -12.85
N ALA A 42 -27.06 17.51 -14.12
CA ALA A 42 -27.83 16.44 -14.73
C ALA A 42 -26.93 15.59 -15.63
N TYR A 43 -26.98 14.26 -15.46
CA TYR A 43 -26.29 13.30 -16.33
C TYR A 43 -27.28 12.82 -17.40
N ILE A 44 -26.90 12.98 -18.67
CA ILE A 44 -27.66 12.45 -19.80
C ILE A 44 -26.90 11.23 -20.32
N SER A 45 -27.45 10.04 -20.07
CA SER A 45 -26.95 8.79 -20.66
C SER A 45 -27.29 8.76 -22.16
N ASN A 46 -26.40 8.19 -22.99
CA ASN A 46 -26.58 7.93 -24.42
C ASN A 46 -26.34 9.11 -25.40
N LEU A 47 -25.65 10.17 -24.98
CA LEU A 47 -25.05 11.09 -25.94
C LEU A 47 -23.73 10.57 -26.46
N THR A 48 -23.67 10.25 -27.74
CA THR A 48 -22.43 9.83 -28.42
C THR A 48 -21.83 11.06 -29.09
N PHE A 49 -20.62 11.44 -28.69
CA PHE A 49 -19.84 12.47 -29.38
C PHE A 49 -18.74 11.81 -30.20
N SER A 50 -18.63 12.17 -31.46
CA SER A 50 -17.44 11.82 -32.26
C SER A 50 -16.31 12.78 -31.87
N ARG A 51 -15.22 12.23 -31.38
CA ARG A 51 -13.97 12.98 -31.08
C ARG A 51 -13.15 13.04 -32.38
N ASN A 52 -12.82 14.24 -32.83
CA ASN A 52 -11.69 14.40 -33.74
C ASN A 52 -10.42 14.00 -32.96
N VAL A 53 -9.83 12.88 -33.36
CA VAL A 53 -8.59 12.39 -32.76
C VAL A 53 -7.52 13.43 -33.10
N VAL A 54 -7.01 14.13 -32.10
CA VAL A 54 -5.79 14.90 -32.22
C VAL A 54 -4.68 13.89 -32.56
N PRO A 55 -3.86 14.15 -33.58
CA PRO A 55 -2.78 13.23 -33.96
C PRO A 55 -1.92 12.88 -32.76
N GLU A 56 -1.54 11.60 -32.63
CA GLU A 56 -0.55 11.13 -31.67
C GLU A 56 0.74 11.90 -31.89
N GLY A 57 1.08 12.85 -31.01
CA GLY A 57 2.32 13.61 -31.10
C GLY A 57 2.42 14.81 -30.17
N GLU A 58 1.31 15.38 -29.73
CA GLU A 58 1.33 16.43 -28.69
C GLU A 58 0.85 15.84 -27.36
N ALA A 59 1.79 15.24 -26.64
CA ALA A 59 1.56 14.92 -25.23
C ALA A 59 1.31 16.23 -24.48
N GLU A 60 0.15 16.34 -23.81
CA GLU A 60 -0.10 17.41 -22.83
C GLU A 60 1.14 17.48 -21.91
N LYS A 61 1.88 18.58 -21.99
CA LYS A 61 3.08 18.75 -21.20
C LYS A 61 2.71 18.82 -19.72
N LEU A 62 3.48 18.16 -18.88
CA LEU A 62 3.35 18.13 -17.43
C LEU A 62 3.03 19.50 -16.78
N PRO A 63 3.60 20.65 -17.26
CA PRO A 63 3.30 21.97 -16.72
C PRO A 63 1.83 22.40 -16.81
N ASP A 64 1.04 21.83 -17.73
CA ASP A 64 -0.34 22.26 -17.92
C ASP A 64 -1.28 21.72 -16.84
N VAL A 65 -0.99 20.55 -16.27
CA VAL A 65 -1.74 19.97 -15.14
C VAL A 65 -1.65 20.86 -13.90
N LEU A 66 -0.47 21.40 -13.64
CA LEU A 66 -0.21 22.26 -12.48
C LEU A 66 -0.97 23.58 -12.58
N LYS A 67 -0.97 24.20 -13.77
CA LYS A 67 -1.78 25.41 -14.05
C LYS A 67 -3.27 25.15 -13.86
N ILE A 68 -3.76 23.96 -14.24
CA ILE A 68 -5.15 23.58 -14.07
C ILE A 68 -5.52 23.55 -12.57
N VAL A 69 -4.67 22.91 -11.75
CA VAL A 69 -4.92 22.81 -10.30
C VAL A 69 -4.88 24.21 -9.67
N ASP A 70 -3.87 25.02 -10.00
CA ASP A 70 -3.72 26.38 -9.48
C ASP A 70 -4.94 27.25 -9.85
N CYS A 71 -5.37 27.21 -11.12
CA CYS A 71 -6.51 27.99 -11.61
C CYS A 71 -7.83 27.58 -10.92
N VAL A 72 -8.07 26.26 -10.76
CA VAL A 72 -9.29 25.77 -10.09
C VAL A 72 -9.27 26.13 -8.60
N THR A 73 -8.13 25.99 -7.96
CA THR A 73 -7.96 26.29 -6.53
C THR A 73 -8.17 27.77 -6.24
N GLU A 74 -7.57 28.66 -7.04
CA GLU A 74 -7.77 30.12 -6.90
C GLU A 74 -9.23 30.54 -7.12
N HIS A 75 -9.90 29.92 -8.09
CA HIS A 75 -11.31 30.22 -8.36
C HIS A 75 -12.22 29.86 -7.19
N VAL A 76 -11.95 28.71 -6.53
CA VAL A 76 -12.79 28.20 -5.45
C VAL A 76 -12.44 28.82 -4.09
N LYS A 77 -11.25 29.37 -3.87
CA LYS A 77 -10.93 30.14 -2.66
C LYS A 77 -11.93 31.26 -2.35
N GLY A 78 -12.52 31.86 -3.39
CA GLY A 78 -13.57 32.86 -3.24
C GLY A 78 -14.96 32.33 -2.83
N MET A 79 -15.15 31.00 -2.76
CA MET A 79 -16.40 30.33 -2.49
C MET A 79 -16.42 29.63 -1.11
N ALA A 80 -15.86 30.27 -0.09
CA ALA A 80 -15.49 29.71 1.20
C ALA A 80 -16.60 29.05 2.04
N ASP A 81 -17.87 29.21 1.71
CA ASP A 81 -19.00 28.70 2.51
C ASP A 81 -19.48 27.28 2.11
N ARG A 82 -18.76 26.59 1.20
CA ARG A 82 -19.18 25.30 0.66
C ARG A 82 -18.13 24.20 0.86
N THR A 83 -18.19 23.54 2.02
CA THR A 83 -17.27 22.44 2.37
C THR A 83 -17.33 21.25 1.38
N ASP A 84 -18.52 20.94 0.84
CA ASP A 84 -18.72 19.89 -0.16
C ASP A 84 -18.01 20.23 -1.48
N LEU A 85 -18.07 21.49 -1.91
CA LEU A 85 -17.36 21.97 -3.09
C LEU A 85 -15.85 21.92 -2.90
N TRP A 86 -15.39 22.32 -1.72
CA TRP A 86 -13.97 22.29 -1.38
C TRP A 86 -13.41 20.85 -1.41
N ASN A 87 -14.12 19.88 -0.84
CA ASN A 87 -13.77 18.47 -0.93
C ASN A 87 -13.71 17.96 -2.38
N ALA A 88 -14.62 18.40 -3.23
CA ALA A 88 -14.63 18.03 -4.65
C ALA A 88 -13.41 18.61 -5.41
N VAL A 89 -12.99 19.84 -5.09
CA VAL A 89 -11.79 20.47 -5.66
C VAL A 89 -10.53 19.77 -5.18
N MET A 90 -10.45 19.43 -3.91
CA MET A 90 -9.33 18.66 -3.35
C MET A 90 -9.23 17.28 -4.00
N TYR A 91 -10.36 16.58 -4.14
CA TYR A 91 -10.42 15.32 -4.87
C TYR A 91 -9.88 15.45 -6.30
N PHE A 92 -10.35 16.49 -7.01
CA PHE A 92 -9.91 16.77 -8.37
C PHE A 92 -8.39 17.03 -8.44
N ALA A 93 -7.87 17.90 -7.57
CA ALA A 93 -6.47 18.24 -7.52
C ALA A 93 -5.60 17.01 -7.25
N ILE A 94 -5.93 16.23 -6.21
CA ILE A 94 -5.20 15.03 -5.86
C ILE A 94 -5.23 14.02 -7.02
N ARG A 95 -6.39 13.83 -7.64
CA ARG A 95 -6.54 12.91 -8.75
C ARG A 95 -5.69 13.32 -9.95
N GLN A 96 -5.65 14.62 -10.27
CA GLN A 96 -4.77 15.10 -11.36
C GLN A 96 -3.30 14.83 -11.07
N TYR A 97 -2.84 15.11 -9.84
CA TYR A 97 -1.45 14.81 -9.46
C TYR A 97 -1.15 13.31 -9.46
N VAL A 98 -2.01 12.50 -8.87
CA VAL A 98 -1.80 11.06 -8.75
C VAL A 98 -1.86 10.38 -10.12
N ASP A 99 -2.89 10.64 -10.95
CA ASP A 99 -3.04 10.03 -12.26
C ASP A 99 -1.87 10.41 -13.20
N ASN A 100 -1.42 11.67 -13.13
CA ASN A 100 -0.27 12.10 -13.93
C ASN A 100 1.04 11.56 -13.40
N TYR A 101 1.22 11.47 -12.07
CA TYR A 101 2.37 10.80 -11.48
C TYR A 101 2.46 9.34 -11.96
N GLU A 102 1.37 8.58 -11.92
CA GLU A 102 1.34 7.19 -12.38
C GLU A 102 1.64 7.05 -13.88
N LYS A 103 1.16 7.99 -14.68
CA LYS A 103 1.39 8.00 -16.12
C LYS A 103 2.83 8.31 -16.49
N TYR A 104 3.44 9.32 -15.83
CA TYR A 104 4.73 9.88 -16.22
C TYR A 104 5.87 9.50 -15.29
N CYS A 105 5.59 9.10 -14.05
CA CYS A 105 6.59 8.85 -13.01
C CYS A 105 6.72 7.37 -12.65
N ARG A 106 6.71 6.48 -13.63
CA ARG A 106 6.93 5.03 -13.41
C ARG A 106 8.31 4.74 -12.85
N GLU A 107 9.29 5.61 -13.15
CA GLU A 107 10.65 5.51 -12.65
C GLU A 107 11.07 6.85 -12.04
N LEU A 108 11.57 6.84 -10.82
CA LEU A 108 12.00 8.06 -10.09
C LEU A 108 13.31 8.66 -10.60
N ASP A 109 13.98 8.01 -11.56
CA ASP A 109 15.36 8.37 -11.95
C ASP A 109 15.46 9.49 -12.98
N SER A 110 14.37 9.96 -13.61
CA SER A 110 14.42 11.10 -14.47
C SER A 110 14.21 12.40 -13.66
N ALA A 111 15.02 13.43 -13.95
CA ALA A 111 14.96 14.72 -13.24
C ALA A 111 13.55 15.35 -13.28
N GLU A 112 12.89 15.33 -14.45
CA GLU A 112 11.54 15.87 -14.63
C GLU A 112 10.49 15.16 -13.74
N ARG A 113 10.67 13.84 -13.51
CA ARG A 113 9.76 13.05 -12.66
C ARG A 113 9.96 13.35 -11.19
N ILE A 114 11.20 13.55 -10.79
CA ILE A 114 11.55 13.97 -9.43
C ILE A 114 10.97 15.36 -9.16
N GLU A 115 11.16 16.30 -10.07
CA GLU A 115 10.63 17.66 -9.95
C GLU A 115 9.09 17.64 -9.83
N PHE A 116 8.40 16.84 -10.62
CA PHE A 116 6.95 16.70 -10.53
C PHE A 116 6.51 16.11 -9.18
N TYR A 117 7.22 15.09 -8.70
CA TYR A 117 6.93 14.50 -7.39
C TYR A 117 7.14 15.51 -6.25
N GLU A 118 8.26 16.23 -6.24
CA GLU A 118 8.57 17.26 -5.23
C GLU A 118 7.54 18.40 -5.23
N LYS A 119 7.05 18.77 -6.42
CA LYS A 119 5.99 19.75 -6.53
C LYS A 119 4.67 19.23 -5.97
N ALA A 120 4.28 17.99 -6.28
CA ALA A 120 3.11 17.35 -5.68
C ALA A 120 3.23 17.24 -4.16
N HIS A 121 4.41 16.84 -3.65
CA HIS A 121 4.71 16.78 -2.23
C HIS A 121 4.55 18.15 -1.56
N SER A 122 5.11 19.21 -2.14
CA SER A 122 4.98 20.57 -1.64
C SER A 122 3.54 21.06 -1.63
N VAL A 123 2.79 20.81 -2.71
CA VAL A 123 1.35 21.17 -2.81
C VAL A 123 0.53 20.46 -1.76
N PHE A 124 0.71 19.15 -1.59
CA PHE A 124 -0.05 18.36 -0.62
C PHE A 124 0.28 18.70 0.85
N ASN A 125 1.42 19.33 1.11
CA ASN A 125 1.80 19.86 2.41
C ASN A 125 1.45 21.35 2.61
N SER A 126 0.77 21.98 1.66
CA SER A 126 0.26 23.35 1.81
C SER A 126 -0.99 23.40 2.69
N GLU A 127 -1.29 24.56 3.26
CA GLU A 127 -2.46 24.81 4.10
C GLU A 127 -3.80 24.42 3.45
N ILE A 128 -3.86 24.44 2.11
CA ILE A 128 -5.05 24.05 1.34
C ILE A 128 -5.48 22.62 1.65
N PHE A 129 -4.52 21.73 1.90
CA PHE A 129 -4.76 20.31 2.18
C PHE A 129 -4.78 19.97 3.68
N ASP A 130 -4.75 20.98 4.53
CA ASP A 130 -4.88 20.76 5.97
C ASP A 130 -6.29 20.30 6.34
N GLY A 131 -6.36 19.26 7.17
CA GLY A 131 -7.62 18.68 7.61
C GLY A 131 -8.32 17.76 6.61
N LEU A 132 -7.74 17.52 5.41
CA LEU A 132 -8.28 16.52 4.50
C LEU A 132 -8.21 15.13 5.15
N THR A 133 -9.37 14.49 5.25
CA THR A 133 -9.51 13.14 5.81
C THR A 133 -9.89 12.14 4.73
N GLU A 134 -9.65 10.87 5.01
CA GLU A 134 -10.09 9.76 4.16
C GLU A 134 -11.59 9.82 3.82
N LYS A 135 -12.42 10.12 4.82
CA LYS A 135 -13.87 10.28 4.62
C LYS A 135 -14.23 11.46 3.71
N GLY A 136 -13.46 12.56 3.78
CA GLY A 136 -13.66 13.72 2.94
C GLY A 136 -13.35 13.46 1.47
N LEU A 137 -12.38 12.59 1.19
CA LEU A 137 -12.01 12.23 -0.17
C LEU A 137 -12.93 11.17 -0.79
N ASN A 138 -13.53 10.31 0.03
CA ASN A 138 -14.41 9.20 -0.37
C ASN A 138 -13.83 8.30 -1.48
N ASP A 139 -12.51 8.14 -1.49
CA ASP A 139 -11.75 7.28 -2.39
C ASP A 139 -10.49 6.79 -1.66
N ASP A 140 -10.58 5.61 -1.08
CA ASP A 140 -9.53 5.06 -0.21
C ASP A 140 -8.22 4.81 -0.95
N LYS A 141 -8.30 4.39 -2.21
CA LYS A 141 -7.10 4.15 -3.04
C LYS A 141 -6.39 5.45 -3.39
N LEU A 142 -7.15 6.46 -3.75
CA LEU A 142 -6.61 7.78 -4.05
C LEU A 142 -6.02 8.42 -2.78
N PHE A 143 -6.71 8.29 -1.64
CA PHE A 143 -6.24 8.79 -0.35
C PHE A 143 -4.93 8.13 0.08
N ARG A 144 -4.77 6.81 -0.13
CA ARG A 144 -3.51 6.09 0.13
C ARG A 144 -2.35 6.69 -0.69
N LYS A 145 -2.54 6.88 -2.00
CA LYS A 145 -1.51 7.45 -2.88
C LYS A 145 -1.16 8.88 -2.51
N TYR A 146 -2.17 9.71 -2.24
CA TYR A 146 -2.00 11.05 -1.70
C TYR A 146 -1.18 11.04 -0.41
N SER A 147 -1.50 10.16 0.53
CA SER A 147 -0.81 10.06 1.82
C SER A 147 0.66 9.67 1.67
N ILE A 148 0.99 8.78 0.72
CA ILE A 148 2.38 8.41 0.40
C ILE A 148 3.14 9.63 -0.12
N ILE A 149 2.57 10.35 -1.09
CA ILE A 149 3.21 11.56 -1.67
C ILE A 149 3.34 12.65 -0.61
N LYS A 150 2.32 12.86 0.22
CA LYS A 150 2.34 13.87 1.29
C LYS A 150 3.39 13.58 2.36
N LYS A 151 3.60 12.29 2.68
CA LYS A 151 4.48 11.87 3.78
C LYS A 151 5.96 11.87 3.40
N HIS A 152 6.30 11.49 2.18
CA HIS A 152 7.68 11.23 1.79
C HIS A 152 8.14 12.17 0.68
N ASP A 153 9.31 12.79 0.85
CA ASP A 153 10.02 13.43 -0.25
C ASP A 153 10.54 12.39 -1.27
N SER A 154 11.06 12.85 -2.42
CA SER A 154 11.50 11.96 -3.50
C SER A 154 12.65 11.03 -3.08
N SER A 155 13.57 11.53 -2.24
CA SER A 155 14.74 10.79 -1.77
C SER A 155 14.31 9.66 -0.82
N GLU A 156 13.42 9.98 0.12
CA GLU A 156 12.87 9.03 1.07
C GLU A 156 12.03 7.95 0.35
N LEU A 157 11.15 8.36 -0.57
CA LEU A 157 10.36 7.42 -1.36
C LEU A 157 11.24 6.51 -2.22
N LYS A 158 12.32 7.04 -2.82
CA LYS A 158 13.28 6.24 -3.58
C LYS A 158 13.91 5.18 -2.67
N LYS A 159 14.36 5.56 -1.48
CA LYS A 159 14.93 4.64 -0.50
C LYS A 159 13.95 3.52 -0.13
N LEU A 160 12.68 3.85 0.15
CA LEU A 160 11.64 2.86 0.46
C LEU A 160 11.37 1.92 -0.72
N LYS A 161 11.30 2.45 -1.96
CA LYS A 161 11.00 1.67 -3.17
C LYS A 161 12.14 0.76 -3.63
N THR A 162 13.37 1.02 -3.23
CA THR A 162 14.54 0.18 -3.59
C THR A 162 14.76 -0.99 -2.65
N ARG A 163 13.98 -1.11 -1.56
CA ARG A 163 14.07 -2.25 -0.65
C ARG A 163 13.61 -3.53 -1.33
N ARG A 164 14.39 -4.59 -1.20
CA ARG A 164 14.03 -5.91 -1.69
C ARG A 164 12.90 -6.49 -0.85
N ILE A 165 12.11 -7.34 -1.47
CA ILE A 165 11.05 -8.12 -0.81
C ILE A 165 11.55 -9.54 -0.63
N ILE A 166 11.79 -9.93 0.60
CA ILE A 166 12.16 -11.28 0.99
C ILE A 166 10.91 -12.00 1.48
N VAL A 167 10.43 -12.97 0.74
CA VAL A 167 9.36 -13.85 1.21
C VAL A 167 9.97 -14.98 2.01
N SER A 168 9.51 -15.15 3.24
CA SER A 168 10.07 -16.12 4.18
C SER A 168 9.00 -17.08 4.70
N LEU A 169 9.26 -18.36 4.62
CA LEU A 169 8.37 -19.41 5.09
C LEU A 169 9.14 -20.53 5.78
N THR A 170 8.41 -21.39 6.45
CA THR A 170 8.93 -22.64 7.04
C THR A 170 7.97 -23.77 6.77
N SER A 171 8.49 -25.00 6.80
CA SER A 171 7.70 -26.22 6.70
C SER A 171 8.31 -27.33 7.55
N TYR A 172 7.74 -28.53 7.46
CA TYR A 172 8.19 -29.72 8.14
C TYR A 172 7.85 -30.98 7.28
N PRO A 173 8.42 -32.18 7.59
CA PRO A 173 8.34 -33.34 6.69
C PRO A 173 6.94 -33.73 6.22
N ALA A 174 5.92 -33.60 7.07
CA ALA A 174 4.55 -33.96 6.67
C ALA A 174 3.90 -33.03 5.65
N ARG A 175 4.42 -31.79 5.46
CA ARG A 175 3.88 -30.78 4.54
C ARG A 175 4.80 -30.45 3.38
N ILE A 176 6.05 -30.86 3.44
CA ILE A 176 7.10 -30.45 2.47
C ILE A 176 6.71 -30.71 1.01
N ALA A 177 5.97 -31.79 0.74
CA ALA A 177 5.55 -32.17 -0.60
C ALA A 177 4.57 -31.18 -1.26
N GLY A 178 3.87 -30.35 -0.50
CA GLY A 178 2.92 -29.35 -1.01
C GLY A 178 3.51 -27.97 -1.33
N ILE A 179 4.77 -27.73 -0.95
CA ILE A 179 5.40 -26.41 -0.99
C ILE A 179 5.50 -25.87 -2.43
N ALA A 180 5.96 -26.70 -3.37
CA ALA A 180 6.14 -26.26 -4.76
C ALA A 180 4.83 -25.76 -5.36
N GLN A 181 3.72 -26.44 -5.12
CA GLN A 181 2.38 -26.03 -5.57
C GLN A 181 1.93 -24.72 -4.88
N MET A 182 2.19 -24.54 -3.60
CA MET A 182 1.88 -23.30 -2.88
C MET A 182 2.69 -22.14 -3.45
N LEU A 183 3.98 -22.33 -3.74
CA LEU A 183 4.89 -21.32 -4.28
C LEU A 183 4.44 -20.78 -5.65
N GLU A 184 3.67 -21.52 -6.45
CA GLU A 184 3.08 -21.01 -7.70
C GLU A 184 2.24 -19.74 -7.44
N SER A 185 1.54 -19.67 -6.30
CA SER A 185 0.79 -18.47 -5.92
C SER A 185 1.68 -17.27 -5.59
N ILE A 186 2.91 -17.50 -5.15
CA ILE A 186 3.91 -16.45 -4.88
C ILE A 186 4.60 -16.03 -6.18
N TYR A 187 4.95 -16.98 -7.06
CA TYR A 187 5.51 -16.63 -8.37
C TYR A 187 4.54 -15.87 -9.27
N SER A 188 3.23 -16.06 -9.09
CA SER A 188 2.19 -15.37 -9.86
C SER A 188 1.82 -13.99 -9.33
N GLN A 189 2.41 -13.52 -8.21
CA GLN A 189 2.11 -12.20 -7.65
C GLN A 189 2.37 -11.07 -8.66
N THR A 190 1.52 -10.03 -8.65
CA THR A 190 1.69 -8.81 -9.50
C THR A 190 2.99 -8.09 -9.16
N ARG A 191 3.30 -7.95 -7.86
CA ARG A 191 4.60 -7.53 -7.38
C ARG A 191 5.43 -8.76 -7.02
N LYS A 192 6.58 -8.90 -7.66
CA LYS A 192 7.45 -10.05 -7.44
C LYS A 192 8.23 -9.94 -6.14
N ALA A 193 8.49 -11.09 -5.51
CA ALA A 193 9.52 -11.21 -4.48
C ALA A 193 10.90 -11.14 -5.15
N ASP A 194 11.84 -10.49 -4.50
CA ASP A 194 13.25 -10.50 -4.91
C ASP A 194 13.96 -11.78 -4.48
N LYS A 195 13.46 -12.39 -3.41
CA LYS A 195 13.98 -13.66 -2.88
C LYS A 195 12.88 -14.40 -2.12
N ILE A 196 12.89 -15.73 -2.22
CA ILE A 196 12.03 -16.62 -1.43
C ILE A 196 12.92 -17.54 -0.62
N VAL A 197 12.75 -17.57 0.70
CA VAL A 197 13.58 -18.35 1.63
C VAL A 197 12.72 -19.35 2.40
N LEU A 198 13.07 -20.62 2.31
CA LEU A 198 12.45 -21.73 3.05
C LEU A 198 13.38 -22.18 4.18
N TRP A 199 12.95 -21.98 5.42
CA TRP A 199 13.68 -22.38 6.62
C TRP A 199 13.24 -23.77 7.07
N LEU A 200 14.16 -24.72 7.09
CA LEU A 200 13.92 -26.11 7.48
C LEU A 200 14.81 -26.51 8.66
N ALA A 201 14.25 -27.30 9.56
CA ALA A 201 15.00 -27.78 10.73
C ALA A 201 15.93 -28.93 10.35
N GLU A 202 17.24 -28.81 10.63
CA GLU A 202 18.24 -29.86 10.33
C GLU A 202 17.86 -31.21 10.94
N GLU A 203 17.34 -31.20 12.17
CA GLU A 203 16.95 -32.44 12.87
C GLU A 203 15.76 -33.17 12.22
N GLN A 204 14.94 -32.45 11.44
CA GLN A 204 13.79 -33.04 10.74
C GLN A 204 14.12 -33.53 9.33
N PHE A 205 15.27 -33.10 8.78
CA PHE A 205 15.77 -33.44 7.45
C PHE A 205 17.25 -33.83 7.55
N PRO A 206 17.59 -35.01 8.11
CA PRO A 206 18.94 -35.40 8.40
C PRO A 206 19.87 -35.51 7.17
N ASN A 207 19.29 -35.78 5.98
CA ASN A 207 20.03 -35.82 4.73
C ASN A 207 19.91 -34.51 3.93
N LYS A 208 19.33 -33.44 4.53
CA LYS A 208 19.20 -32.11 3.93
C LYS A 208 18.53 -32.15 2.55
N ASP A 209 19.23 -31.69 1.53
CA ASP A 209 18.68 -31.58 0.16
C ASP A 209 18.22 -32.94 -0.40
N ASP A 210 18.77 -34.05 0.05
CA ASP A 210 18.34 -35.39 -0.36
C ASP A 210 16.98 -35.79 0.21
N ASP A 211 16.56 -35.18 1.30
CA ASP A 211 15.21 -35.38 1.89
C ASP A 211 14.14 -34.50 1.24
N LEU A 212 14.53 -33.59 0.32
CA LEU A 212 13.59 -32.70 -0.35
C LEU A 212 12.93 -33.38 -1.57
N PRO A 213 11.66 -33.08 -1.85
CA PRO A 213 11.01 -33.46 -3.09
C PRO A 213 11.75 -32.93 -4.34
N ASP A 214 11.66 -33.65 -5.44
CA ASP A 214 12.36 -33.32 -6.68
C ASP A 214 12.00 -31.94 -7.24
N ASP A 215 10.73 -31.54 -7.10
CA ASP A 215 10.24 -30.24 -7.52
C ASP A 215 10.86 -29.10 -6.71
N LEU A 216 11.04 -29.26 -5.40
CA LEU A 216 11.74 -28.28 -4.56
C LEU A 216 13.23 -28.20 -4.88
N ARG A 217 13.90 -29.34 -5.09
CA ARG A 217 15.30 -29.37 -5.52
C ARG A 217 15.48 -28.66 -6.87
N LYS A 218 14.52 -28.85 -7.79
CA LYS A 218 14.53 -28.13 -9.06
C LYS A 218 14.40 -26.61 -8.88
N LEU A 219 13.47 -26.13 -8.03
CA LEU A 219 13.33 -24.69 -7.72
C LEU A 219 14.59 -24.11 -7.10
N GLN A 220 15.27 -24.87 -6.23
CA GLN A 220 16.55 -24.48 -5.64
C GLN A 220 17.65 -24.40 -6.70
N PHE A 221 17.75 -25.40 -7.58
CA PHE A 221 18.72 -25.41 -8.68
C PHE A 221 18.50 -24.25 -9.68
N GLU A 222 17.26 -23.85 -9.92
CA GLU A 222 16.88 -22.72 -10.77
C GLU A 222 17.03 -21.34 -10.07
N ASP A 223 17.59 -21.29 -8.86
CA ASP A 223 17.72 -20.08 -8.02
C ASP A 223 16.39 -19.36 -7.75
N LYS A 224 15.30 -20.10 -7.77
CA LYS A 224 13.95 -19.59 -7.45
C LYS A 224 13.59 -19.72 -5.99
N LEU A 225 14.22 -20.67 -5.28
CA LEU A 225 14.00 -20.96 -3.87
C LEU A 225 15.35 -21.10 -3.14
N ASP A 226 15.53 -20.34 -2.07
CA ASP A 226 16.68 -20.45 -1.19
C ASP A 226 16.31 -21.31 0.04
N VAL A 227 16.81 -22.54 0.12
CA VAL A 227 16.58 -23.43 1.26
C VAL A 227 17.66 -23.20 2.31
N ARG A 228 17.24 -22.91 3.54
CA ARG A 228 18.11 -22.66 4.68
C ARG A 228 17.87 -23.66 5.79
N TRP A 229 18.96 -24.17 6.34
CA TRP A 229 18.96 -25.14 7.42
C TRP A 229 19.16 -24.44 8.76
N CYS A 230 18.35 -24.79 9.76
CA CYS A 230 18.36 -24.10 11.05
C CYS A 230 17.89 -25.03 12.18
N ASP A 231 17.95 -24.54 13.42
CA ASP A 231 17.34 -25.22 14.56
C ASP A 231 15.80 -25.24 14.47
N ASP A 232 15.18 -26.24 15.06
CA ASP A 232 13.74 -26.36 15.07
C ASP A 232 13.06 -25.41 16.07
N LEU A 233 12.74 -24.23 15.61
CA LEU A 233 11.95 -23.24 16.34
C LEU A 233 10.46 -23.28 15.99
N LYS A 234 9.96 -24.39 15.46
CA LYS A 234 8.56 -24.56 15.05
C LYS A 234 8.13 -23.45 14.08
N PRO A 235 6.95 -22.77 14.19
CA PRO A 235 6.55 -21.72 13.25
C PRO A 235 7.44 -20.48 13.30
N HIS A 236 8.21 -20.29 14.37
CA HIS A 236 9.07 -19.12 14.52
C HIS A 236 10.19 -19.06 13.48
N LYS A 237 10.60 -20.19 12.90
CA LYS A 237 11.69 -20.25 11.90
C LYS A 237 11.50 -19.22 10.77
N LYS A 238 10.26 -19.01 10.31
CA LYS A 238 9.96 -18.12 9.16
C LYS A 238 10.31 -16.65 9.40
N TYR A 239 10.24 -16.15 10.65
CA TYR A 239 10.60 -14.76 10.94
C TYR A 239 11.91 -14.61 11.71
N PHE A 240 12.21 -15.57 12.60
CA PHE A 240 13.31 -15.45 13.56
C PHE A 240 14.67 -15.28 12.86
N TYR A 241 14.94 -16.09 11.87
CA TYR A 241 16.19 -16.00 11.11
C TYR A 241 16.13 -14.92 10.04
N ALA A 242 15.01 -14.80 9.34
CA ALA A 242 14.87 -13.85 8.25
C ALA A 242 15.02 -12.38 8.70
N LEU A 243 14.41 -11.99 9.83
CA LEU A 243 14.52 -10.62 10.34
C LEU A 243 15.94 -10.27 10.86
N GLN A 244 16.72 -11.26 11.25
CA GLN A 244 18.11 -11.06 11.66
C GLN A 244 19.08 -11.06 10.49
N GLU A 245 18.80 -11.81 9.42
CA GLU A 245 19.67 -11.87 8.24
C GLU A 245 19.41 -10.72 7.26
N PHE A 246 18.15 -10.38 7.02
CA PHE A 246 17.73 -9.39 6.01
C PHE A 246 17.39 -8.04 6.64
N THR A 247 18.30 -7.50 7.43
CA THR A 247 18.10 -6.28 8.25
C THR A 247 17.80 -5.02 7.44
N ASP A 248 18.19 -4.97 6.17
CA ASP A 248 17.99 -3.84 5.26
C ASP A 248 16.82 -4.04 4.29
N ASP A 249 16.21 -5.22 4.31
CA ASP A 249 15.16 -5.61 3.37
C ASP A 249 13.79 -5.65 4.03
N VAL A 250 12.76 -5.67 3.22
CA VAL A 250 11.39 -5.93 3.66
C VAL A 250 11.18 -7.43 3.74
N VAL A 251 10.83 -7.95 4.91
CA VAL A 251 10.54 -9.38 5.09
C VAL A 251 9.04 -9.61 5.09
N VAL A 252 8.56 -10.54 4.28
CA VAL A 252 7.16 -10.98 4.25
C VAL A 252 7.08 -12.42 4.69
N THR A 253 6.43 -12.69 5.82
CA THR A 253 6.19 -14.06 6.27
C THR A 253 4.89 -14.62 5.69
N ILE A 254 4.93 -15.90 5.33
CA ILE A 254 3.81 -16.68 4.82
C ILE A 254 3.80 -18.09 5.44
N ASP A 255 2.66 -18.78 5.36
CA ASP A 255 2.55 -20.19 5.76
C ASP A 255 2.61 -21.11 4.54
N ASP A 256 2.89 -22.39 4.80
CA ASP A 256 3.14 -23.41 3.79
C ASP A 256 1.88 -24.11 3.26
N ASP A 257 0.70 -23.76 3.76
CA ASP A 257 -0.59 -24.44 3.51
C ASP A 257 -1.68 -23.52 2.95
N LEU A 258 -1.33 -22.32 2.49
CA LEU A 258 -2.27 -21.35 1.93
C LEU A 258 -1.97 -21.03 0.47
N GLN A 259 -3.01 -20.71 -0.30
CA GLN A 259 -2.89 -20.11 -1.63
C GLN A 259 -3.09 -18.59 -1.49
N TYR A 260 -2.17 -17.82 -2.05
CA TYR A 260 -2.14 -16.37 -1.88
C TYR A 260 -2.77 -15.62 -3.06
N PRO A 261 -3.66 -14.65 -2.80
CA PRO A 261 -4.23 -13.81 -3.85
C PRO A 261 -3.14 -13.09 -4.66
N PRO A 262 -3.32 -12.86 -5.97
CA PRO A 262 -2.29 -12.30 -6.86
C PRO A 262 -1.74 -10.93 -6.44
N TYR A 263 -2.50 -10.16 -5.68
CA TYR A 263 -2.15 -8.80 -5.25
C TYR A 263 -1.65 -8.72 -3.80
N MET A 264 -1.38 -9.86 -3.15
CA MET A 264 -1.02 -9.88 -1.72
C MET A 264 0.27 -9.09 -1.45
N LEU A 265 1.34 -9.35 -2.18
CA LEU A 265 2.61 -8.62 -2.03
C LEU A 265 2.48 -7.15 -2.40
N GLU A 266 1.69 -6.82 -3.43
CA GLU A 266 1.40 -5.45 -3.81
C GLU A 266 0.70 -4.68 -2.68
N ASN A 267 -0.34 -5.28 -2.10
CA ASN A 267 -1.10 -4.68 -0.98
C ASN A 267 -0.22 -4.41 0.23
N LEU A 268 0.57 -5.40 0.63
CA LEU A 268 1.50 -5.28 1.74
C LEU A 268 2.54 -4.19 1.50
N TYR A 269 3.11 -4.16 0.31
CA TYR A 269 4.14 -3.18 -0.03
C TYR A 269 3.60 -1.74 -0.12
N MET A 270 2.40 -1.55 -0.67
CA MET A 270 1.73 -0.25 -0.67
C MET A 270 1.39 0.21 0.75
N SER A 271 1.03 -0.72 1.63
CA SER A 271 0.84 -0.44 3.06
C SER A 271 2.16 -0.02 3.73
N TYR A 272 3.27 -0.70 3.43
CA TYR A 272 4.61 -0.34 3.90
C TYR A 272 5.04 1.06 3.42
N LEU A 273 4.81 1.41 2.15
CA LEU A 273 5.14 2.76 1.66
C LEU A 273 4.34 3.85 2.41
N GLN A 274 3.11 3.54 2.80
CA GLN A 274 2.27 4.47 3.56
C GLN A 274 2.66 4.55 5.04
N TYR A 275 3.04 3.41 5.64
CA TYR A 275 3.34 3.25 7.06
C TYR A 275 4.63 2.44 7.29
N PRO A 276 5.80 2.99 6.93
CA PRO A 276 7.06 2.25 7.02
C PRO A 276 7.51 1.94 8.45
N GLU A 277 6.85 2.53 9.44
CA GLU A 277 7.07 2.30 10.87
C GLU A 277 6.11 1.25 11.48
N ALA A 278 5.26 0.62 10.67
CA ALA A 278 4.25 -0.33 11.14
C ALA A 278 4.41 -1.70 10.46
N VAL A 279 4.06 -2.76 11.18
CA VAL A 279 3.87 -4.09 10.61
C VAL A 279 2.59 -4.09 9.78
N SER A 280 2.67 -4.49 8.50
CA SER A 280 1.53 -4.57 7.60
C SER A 280 1.06 -6.01 7.46
N ALA A 281 -0.22 -6.31 7.72
CA ALA A 281 -0.75 -7.66 7.65
C ALA A 281 -2.01 -7.75 6.79
N VAL A 282 -2.14 -8.82 6.00
CA VAL A 282 -3.34 -9.07 5.19
C VAL A 282 -4.54 -9.40 6.09
N ARG A 283 -4.32 -10.16 7.16
CA ARG A 283 -5.35 -10.56 8.10
C ARG A 283 -5.02 -10.08 9.50
N THR A 284 -5.93 -9.32 10.08
CA THR A 284 -5.79 -8.79 11.43
C THR A 284 -7.02 -9.10 12.28
N HIS A 285 -6.82 -9.21 13.58
CA HIS A 285 -7.87 -9.29 14.57
C HIS A 285 -7.78 -8.09 15.51
N TRP A 286 -8.91 -7.62 15.98
CA TRP A 286 -8.94 -6.55 16.99
C TRP A 286 -8.91 -7.15 18.38
N MET A 287 -7.85 -6.87 19.13
CA MET A 287 -7.74 -7.23 20.54
C MET A 287 -8.70 -6.37 21.36
N VAL A 288 -9.63 -7.02 22.05
CA VAL A 288 -10.58 -6.33 22.94
C VAL A 288 -9.96 -6.18 24.31
N ILE A 289 -9.94 -4.93 24.80
CA ILE A 289 -9.48 -4.58 26.14
C ILE A 289 -10.67 -4.07 26.94
N SER A 290 -10.85 -4.59 28.16
CA SER A 290 -11.92 -4.17 29.05
C SER A 290 -11.71 -2.77 29.58
N ASP A 291 -12.74 -2.15 30.16
CA ASP A 291 -12.65 -0.83 30.82
C ASP A 291 -11.61 -0.79 31.97
N LYS A 292 -11.22 -1.95 32.49
CA LYS A 292 -10.19 -2.12 33.52
C LYS A 292 -8.79 -2.32 32.93
N GLY A 293 -8.61 -2.18 31.62
CA GLY A 293 -7.33 -2.38 30.93
C GLY A 293 -6.88 -3.84 30.80
N GLN A 294 -7.77 -4.81 30.99
CA GLN A 294 -7.44 -6.23 30.88
C GLN A 294 -7.76 -6.76 29.47
N LEU A 295 -6.88 -7.57 28.93
CA LEU A 295 -7.11 -8.26 27.66
C LEU A 295 -8.25 -9.28 27.82
N ILE A 296 -9.25 -9.14 26.98
CA ILE A 296 -10.40 -10.07 26.94
C ILE A 296 -9.96 -11.36 26.22
N PRO A 297 -10.48 -12.54 26.64
CA PRO A 297 -10.12 -13.80 25.98
C PRO A 297 -10.35 -13.79 24.45
N TYR A 298 -9.44 -14.41 23.70
CA TYR A 298 -9.37 -14.42 22.23
C TYR A 298 -10.71 -14.75 21.54
N ARG A 299 -11.54 -15.62 22.11
CA ARG A 299 -12.86 -15.98 21.54
C ARG A 299 -13.82 -14.80 21.38
N TYR A 300 -13.58 -13.69 22.10
CA TYR A 300 -14.38 -12.47 22.04
C TYR A 300 -13.72 -11.34 21.24
N TRP A 301 -12.55 -11.59 20.65
CA TRP A 301 -11.94 -10.61 19.77
C TRP A 301 -12.72 -10.48 18.47
N MET A 302 -12.67 -9.32 17.87
CA MET A 302 -13.23 -9.09 16.53
C MET A 302 -12.24 -9.67 15.51
N LYS A 303 -12.65 -10.78 14.88
CA LYS A 303 -11.82 -11.50 13.92
C LYS A 303 -11.98 -10.91 12.52
N GLU A 304 -10.89 -10.92 11.75
CA GLU A 304 -10.85 -10.49 10.35
C GLU A 304 -11.54 -9.14 10.16
N THR A 305 -11.21 -8.19 11.05
CA THR A 305 -11.93 -6.93 11.12
C THR A 305 -11.40 -5.90 10.15
N ASP A 306 -12.30 -5.34 9.36
CA ASP A 306 -12.09 -4.14 8.57
C ASP A 306 -12.36 -2.84 9.37
N ALA A 307 -12.84 -2.95 10.60
CA ALA A 307 -13.39 -1.82 11.36
C ALA A 307 -12.36 -0.76 11.77
N CYS A 308 -11.07 -1.09 11.76
CA CYS A 308 -9.99 -0.14 12.12
C CYS A 308 -9.09 0.19 10.95
N LEU A 309 -9.62 -0.02 9.88
CA LEU A 309 -9.25 0.12 8.50
C LEU A 309 -8.02 0.96 8.26
N TYR A 310 -6.98 0.27 7.81
CA TYR A 310 -5.88 0.83 7.07
C TYR A 310 -5.10 1.94 7.80
N ARG A 311 -5.21 1.98 9.14
CA ARG A 311 -4.42 2.84 10.02
C ARG A 311 -3.70 2.03 11.09
N PRO A 312 -2.44 2.34 11.38
CA PRO A 312 -1.68 1.65 12.40
C PRO A 312 -2.36 1.72 13.77
N LYS A 313 -2.49 0.58 14.46
CA LYS A 313 -3.05 0.47 15.81
C LYS A 313 -2.31 -0.60 16.61
N MET A 314 -2.09 -0.31 17.88
CA MET A 314 -1.51 -1.26 18.82
C MET A 314 -2.45 -2.43 19.13
N GLN A 315 -3.77 -2.23 19.02
CA GLN A 315 -4.79 -3.23 19.27
C GLN A 315 -4.99 -4.21 18.09
N LEU A 316 -4.39 -3.94 16.92
CA LEU A 316 -4.42 -4.91 15.83
C LEU A 316 -3.44 -6.05 16.12
N PHE A 317 -3.91 -7.26 15.96
CA PHE A 317 -3.15 -8.50 16.07
C PHE A 317 -3.00 -9.09 14.67
N ALA A 318 -1.78 -9.11 14.15
CA ALA A 318 -1.48 -9.76 12.88
C ALA A 318 -1.54 -11.28 13.02
N THR A 319 -2.09 -11.96 12.00
CA THR A 319 -1.98 -13.42 11.90
C THR A 319 -1.06 -13.73 10.72
N GLY A 320 0.14 -14.22 11.03
CA GLY A 320 1.26 -14.34 10.09
C GLY A 320 0.97 -15.16 8.83
N GLY A 321 0.09 -16.18 8.95
CA GLY A 321 -0.19 -17.09 7.85
C GLY A 321 -0.79 -16.49 6.61
N ALA A 322 -1.59 -15.43 6.72
CA ALA A 322 -2.21 -14.79 5.56
C ALA A 322 -1.29 -13.84 4.77
N GLY A 323 -0.08 -13.65 5.26
CA GLY A 323 0.92 -12.69 4.76
C GLY A 323 1.08 -11.49 5.69
N THR A 324 2.29 -11.33 6.23
CA THR A 324 2.64 -10.21 7.12
C THR A 324 4.00 -9.66 6.72
N LEU A 325 4.05 -8.35 6.51
CA LEU A 325 5.23 -7.61 6.11
C LEU A 325 5.84 -6.89 7.31
N TYR A 326 7.11 -7.09 7.50
CA TYR A 326 7.96 -6.44 8.51
C TYR A 326 8.92 -5.47 7.82
N PRO A 327 8.88 -4.17 8.18
CA PRO A 327 9.85 -3.18 7.70
C PRO A 327 11.28 -3.51 8.13
N PRO A 328 12.29 -3.03 7.40
CA PRO A 328 13.70 -3.19 7.77
C PRO A 328 14.00 -2.66 9.17
N GLY A 329 14.72 -3.45 9.98
CA GLY A 329 15.16 -3.04 11.31
C GLY A 329 14.05 -2.69 12.29
N ILE A 330 12.84 -3.23 12.10
CA ILE A 330 11.65 -2.90 12.91
C ILE A 330 11.78 -3.34 14.37
N TYR A 331 12.60 -4.34 14.64
CA TYR A 331 12.82 -4.90 15.98
C TYR A 331 14.29 -4.86 16.39
N ASP A 332 14.56 -4.55 17.65
CA ASP A 332 15.90 -4.63 18.25
C ASP A 332 16.35 -6.10 18.41
N ASP A 333 17.65 -6.34 18.35
CA ASP A 333 18.27 -7.67 18.52
C ASP A 333 17.91 -8.36 19.85
N LYS A 334 17.63 -7.58 20.90
CA LYS A 334 17.22 -8.11 22.22
C LYS A 334 15.94 -8.95 22.19
N TRP A 335 15.13 -8.81 21.14
CA TRP A 335 13.88 -9.56 20.99
C TRP A 335 14.06 -10.93 20.34
N PHE A 336 15.25 -11.21 19.81
CA PHE A 336 15.60 -12.51 19.23
C PHE A 336 16.27 -13.43 20.27
N ASP A 337 15.81 -13.37 21.52
CA ASP A 337 16.21 -14.25 22.61
C ASP A 337 15.54 -15.63 22.44
N LYS A 338 16.26 -16.55 21.79
CA LYS A 338 15.81 -17.91 21.47
C LYS A 338 15.38 -18.67 22.74
N ALA A 339 16.10 -18.54 23.84
CA ALA A 339 15.81 -19.29 25.05
C ALA A 339 14.48 -18.86 25.67
N LYS A 340 14.23 -17.56 25.73
CA LYS A 340 12.93 -17.02 26.23
C LYS A 340 11.77 -17.37 25.32
N MET A 341 11.98 -17.28 24.01
CA MET A 341 10.93 -17.60 23.05
C MET A 341 10.51 -19.08 23.15
N VAL A 342 11.49 -19.98 23.23
CA VAL A 342 11.25 -21.44 23.38
C VAL A 342 10.56 -21.75 24.70
N ASP A 343 10.98 -21.15 25.80
CA ASP A 343 10.40 -21.36 27.13
C ASP A 343 8.96 -20.83 27.21
N MET A 344 8.69 -19.66 26.65
CA MET A 344 7.42 -18.95 26.85
C MET A 344 6.36 -19.25 25.77
N CYS A 345 6.74 -19.47 24.51
CA CYS A 345 5.81 -19.37 23.40
C CYS A 345 6.14 -20.21 22.14
N LEU A 346 6.83 -21.33 22.28
CA LEU A 346 7.36 -22.15 21.16
C LEU A 346 6.35 -22.47 20.04
N TRP A 347 5.07 -22.59 20.34
CA TRP A 347 4.05 -23.02 19.38
C TRP A 347 3.17 -21.91 18.84
N ALA A 348 3.40 -20.64 19.24
CA ALA A 348 2.53 -19.52 18.90
C ALA A 348 3.34 -18.27 18.52
N ASP A 349 3.90 -18.31 17.32
CA ASP A 349 4.71 -17.23 16.75
C ASP A 349 3.97 -15.88 16.70
N ASP A 350 2.69 -15.87 16.34
CA ASP A 350 1.89 -14.65 16.29
C ASP A 350 1.76 -13.97 17.68
N ILE A 351 1.67 -14.76 18.76
CA ILE A 351 1.62 -14.22 20.13
C ILE A 351 2.95 -13.62 20.53
N TRP A 352 4.06 -14.30 20.22
CA TRP A 352 5.39 -13.78 20.51
C TRP A 352 5.68 -12.49 19.74
N LEU A 353 5.36 -12.47 18.45
CA LEU A 353 5.51 -11.27 17.61
C LEU A 353 4.67 -10.12 18.15
N LYS A 354 3.42 -10.38 18.57
CA LYS A 354 2.58 -9.35 19.18
C LYS A 354 3.17 -8.81 20.50
N LEU A 355 3.78 -9.65 21.30
CA LEU A 355 4.49 -9.21 22.49
C LEU A 355 5.65 -8.27 22.12
N ILE A 356 6.45 -8.64 21.12
CA ILE A 356 7.55 -7.78 20.62
C ILE A 356 7.00 -6.44 20.12
N GLU A 357 5.93 -6.45 19.32
CA GLU A 357 5.27 -5.24 18.81
C GLU A 357 4.86 -4.29 19.95
N ILE A 358 4.20 -4.83 20.98
CA ILE A 358 3.78 -4.03 22.14
C ILE A 358 4.99 -3.46 22.89
N MET A 359 6.00 -4.28 23.14
CA MET A 359 7.19 -3.87 23.90
C MET A 359 8.11 -2.92 23.12
N SER A 360 8.05 -2.94 21.79
CA SER A 360 8.80 -2.02 20.92
C SER A 360 8.01 -0.78 20.53
N GLY A 361 6.72 -0.70 20.89
CA GLY A 361 5.84 0.39 20.48
C GLY A 361 5.51 0.38 18.97
N VAL A 362 5.66 -0.77 18.31
CA VAL A 362 5.42 -0.95 16.88
C VAL A 362 3.96 -1.29 16.63
N PRO A 363 3.20 -0.44 15.94
CA PRO A 363 1.80 -0.73 15.63
C PRO A 363 1.67 -1.70 14.46
N VAL A 364 0.50 -2.30 14.34
CA VAL A 364 0.09 -3.11 13.18
C VAL A 364 -0.92 -2.34 12.34
N VAL A 365 -0.89 -2.53 11.04
CA VAL A 365 -1.88 -2.01 10.09
C VAL A 365 -2.42 -3.14 9.23
N ALA A 366 -3.74 -3.14 8.99
CA ALA A 366 -4.34 -4.01 7.99
C ALA A 366 -4.01 -3.49 6.59
N ALA A 367 -3.43 -4.33 5.72
CA ALA A 367 -3.13 -3.96 4.35
C ALA A 367 -4.42 -3.86 3.53
N MET A 368 -4.63 -2.70 2.89
CA MET A 368 -5.79 -2.45 2.05
C MET A 368 -5.74 -3.32 0.79
N PRO A 369 -6.82 -3.99 0.39
CA PRO A 369 -6.89 -4.68 -0.91
C PRO A 369 -6.78 -3.68 -2.08
N CYS A 370 -6.02 -4.05 -3.11
CA CYS A 370 -5.90 -3.26 -4.35
C CYS A 370 -7.14 -3.36 -5.23
#